data_9c84d16f5ee544d4bb61b0b60e4d1641
#
_entry.id   9c84d16f5ee544d4bb61b0b60e4d1641
#
_cell.length_a   1.000
_cell.length_b   1.000
_cell.length_c   1.000
_cell.angle_alpha   90.00
_cell.angle_beta   90.00
_cell.angle_gamma   90.00
#
_symmetry.space_group_name_H-M   'P 1'
#
loop_
_entity.id
_entity.type
_entity.pdbx_description
1 polymer ?
#
loop_
_entity_poly.entity_id
_entity_poly.type
_entity_poly.pdbx_seq_one_letter_code
_entity_poly.pdbx_strand_id
1 'polypeptide(L)'
;GVSRRDFIQLAIMTGLSVTAAESMFSKAYAAGSPKKGGTFRVGMEGGSATDSLDPRTYADSVMIAASLAVYNGMIEFDNAGNPTGELLESWEAKPGAVEWIFNVRKGIKFSNGKTLDADDILYSIGIHRGGETKSPAKGILAQIANIKAISPNQIAITLSGGNADFPVILGDYHLVVVPNGFTDWENPIGTGGYTLASFEPGVRLVFKNRGDYWKEGRANFDTFELLNIQDVAARTAALQSGQVDAVNRLDARTVDLMKRNKDLNILRTKGTGNRFCFVSRVTSP
;
A
#
# COMPACT_ATOMS: atom_id res chain seq x y z
N GLY A 1 0.05 -14.36 8.79
CA GLY A 1 0.80 -15.64 8.85
C GLY A 1 0.92 -16.12 10.29
N VAL A 2 1.10 -17.42 10.49
CA VAL A 2 1.32 -18.02 11.83
C VAL A 2 2.70 -17.56 12.32
N SER A 3 2.80 -17.04 13.55
CA SER A 3 4.09 -16.63 14.10
C SER A 3 4.99 -17.85 14.32
N ARG A 4 6.34 -17.65 14.36
CA ARG A 4 7.31 -18.72 14.66
C ARG A 4 6.95 -19.44 15.97
N ARG A 5 6.56 -18.69 16.98
CA ARG A 5 6.20 -19.23 18.30
C ARG A 5 4.96 -20.12 18.23
N ASP A 6 3.91 -19.66 17.56
CA ASP A 6 2.65 -20.41 17.44
C ASP A 6 2.85 -21.67 16.60
N PHE A 7 3.64 -21.61 15.50
CA PHE A 7 3.98 -22.77 14.69
C PHE A 7 4.74 -23.81 15.51
N ILE A 8 5.77 -23.40 16.26
CA ILE A 8 6.56 -24.31 17.10
C ILE A 8 5.68 -24.95 18.18
N GLN A 9 4.83 -24.17 18.86
CA GLN A 9 3.91 -24.70 19.85
C GLN A 9 2.95 -25.73 19.26
N LEU A 10 2.35 -25.42 18.10
CA LEU A 10 1.43 -26.35 17.42
C LEU A 10 2.15 -27.64 17.01
N ALA A 11 3.35 -27.54 16.47
CA ALA A 11 4.15 -28.67 16.05
C ALA A 11 4.57 -29.58 17.24
N ILE A 12 4.90 -28.98 18.39
CA ILE A 12 5.20 -29.74 19.62
C ILE A 12 3.94 -30.46 20.13
N MET A 13 2.78 -29.83 20.09
CA MET A 13 1.49 -30.43 20.46
C MET A 13 1.13 -31.64 19.59
N THR A 14 1.65 -31.72 18.35
CA THR A 14 1.49 -32.88 17.44
C THR A 14 2.59 -33.91 17.57
N GLY A 15 3.47 -33.82 18.61
CA GLY A 15 4.50 -34.81 18.93
C GLY A 15 5.87 -34.58 18.30
N LEU A 16 6.11 -33.43 17.66
CA LEU A 16 7.42 -33.08 17.12
C LEU A 16 8.34 -32.55 18.23
N SER A 17 9.63 -32.89 18.16
CA SER A 17 10.63 -32.24 19.03
C SER A 17 10.80 -30.77 18.66
N VAL A 18 11.21 -29.94 19.62
CA VAL A 18 11.48 -28.52 19.42
C VAL A 18 12.43 -28.30 18.23
N THR A 19 13.50 -29.06 18.15
CA THR A 19 14.51 -29.00 17.08
C THR A 19 13.94 -29.37 15.72
N ALA A 20 13.05 -30.38 15.65
CA ALA A 20 12.37 -30.74 14.41
C ALA A 20 11.38 -29.65 13.97
N ALA A 21 10.61 -29.09 14.90
CA ALA A 21 9.67 -28.01 14.65
C ALA A 21 10.39 -26.74 14.18
N GLU A 22 11.53 -26.37 14.78
CA GLU A 22 12.36 -25.26 14.35
C GLU A 22 12.96 -25.47 12.96
N SER A 23 13.45 -26.67 12.67
CA SER A 23 13.98 -27.01 11.34
C SER A 23 12.90 -26.95 10.26
N MET A 24 11.70 -27.45 10.54
CA MET A 24 10.56 -27.38 9.62
C MET A 24 10.10 -25.95 9.39
N PHE A 25 10.01 -25.14 10.46
CA PHE A 25 9.67 -23.70 10.32
C PHE A 25 10.71 -22.98 9.49
N SER A 26 12.00 -23.19 9.77
CA SER A 26 13.11 -22.55 9.03
C SER A 26 13.10 -22.94 7.55
N LYS A 27 12.83 -24.21 7.22
CA LYS A 27 12.72 -24.67 5.83
C LYS A 27 11.49 -24.09 5.13
N ALA A 28 10.33 -24.06 5.79
CA ALA A 28 9.10 -23.48 5.26
C ALA A 28 9.26 -21.96 5.06
N TYR A 29 9.89 -21.28 6.02
CA TYR A 29 10.19 -19.85 5.94
C TYR A 29 11.19 -19.53 4.82
N ALA A 30 12.27 -20.31 4.70
CA ALA A 30 13.28 -20.15 3.64
C ALA A 30 12.70 -20.42 2.24
N ALA A 31 11.78 -21.39 2.11
CA ALA A 31 11.11 -21.68 0.83
C ALA A 31 10.11 -20.60 0.41
N GLY A 32 9.60 -19.81 1.36
CA GLY A 32 8.67 -18.69 1.12
C GLY A 32 9.28 -17.29 1.25
N SER A 33 10.56 -17.18 1.58
CA SER A 33 11.21 -15.88 1.75
C SER A 33 11.39 -15.19 0.40
N PRO A 34 10.94 -13.93 0.24
CA PRO A 34 11.17 -13.17 -0.98
C PRO A 34 12.66 -13.01 -1.25
N LYS A 35 13.07 -13.15 -2.50
CA LYS A 35 14.40 -12.74 -2.93
C LYS A 35 14.51 -11.23 -2.85
N LYS A 36 15.67 -10.73 -2.44
CA LYS A 36 15.97 -9.29 -2.41
C LYS A 36 16.79 -8.91 -3.62
N GLY A 37 16.62 -7.67 -4.07
CA GLY A 37 17.39 -7.08 -5.17
C GLY A 37 16.68 -7.13 -6.51
N GLY A 38 17.35 -6.62 -7.54
CA GLY A 38 16.83 -6.58 -8.90
C GLY A 38 15.79 -5.48 -9.16
N THR A 39 15.17 -5.57 -10.34
CA THR A 39 14.16 -4.61 -10.79
C THR A 39 12.83 -5.31 -11.00
N PHE A 40 11.76 -4.75 -10.43
CA PHE A 40 10.39 -5.20 -10.67
C PHE A 40 9.65 -4.18 -11.53
N ARG A 41 9.20 -4.60 -12.71
CA ARG A 41 8.51 -3.77 -13.70
C ARG A 41 7.06 -4.17 -13.81
N VAL A 42 6.16 -3.20 -13.69
CA VAL A 42 4.71 -3.45 -13.80
C VAL A 42 4.14 -2.62 -14.94
N GLY A 43 3.58 -3.30 -15.94
CA GLY A 43 2.80 -2.66 -17.00
C GLY A 43 1.37 -2.42 -16.54
N MET A 44 0.95 -1.16 -16.52
CA MET A 44 -0.37 -0.78 -16.01
C MET A 44 -1.17 0.03 -17.02
N GLU A 45 -2.48 -0.15 -16.97
CA GLU A 45 -3.44 0.76 -17.58
C GLU A 45 -3.68 1.94 -16.65
N GLY A 46 -3.89 3.09 -17.20
CA GLY A 46 -4.06 4.36 -16.53
C GLY A 46 -2.89 5.28 -16.80
N GLY A 47 -2.87 6.39 -16.14
CA GLY A 47 -1.84 7.40 -16.34
C GLY A 47 -2.16 8.43 -17.42
N SER A 48 -1.78 9.65 -17.15
CA SER A 48 -2.04 10.85 -17.95
C SER A 48 -0.84 11.79 -17.93
N ALA A 49 -0.69 12.60 -18.96
CA ALA A 49 0.32 13.67 -18.99
C ALA A 49 0.14 14.72 -17.87
N THR A 50 -1.01 14.72 -17.21
CA THR A 50 -1.32 15.60 -16.06
C THR A 50 -1.18 14.93 -14.70
N ASP A 51 -0.66 13.71 -14.65
CA ASP A 51 -0.46 12.99 -13.41
C ASP A 51 0.48 13.72 -12.45
N SER A 52 0.17 13.61 -11.17
CA SER A 52 0.95 14.19 -10.08
C SER A 52 0.94 13.24 -8.88
N LEU A 53 1.98 13.30 -8.06
CA LEU A 53 2.03 12.60 -6.77
C LEU A 53 1.31 13.34 -5.64
N ASP A 54 0.56 14.39 -5.96
CA ASP A 54 -0.40 15.04 -5.06
C ASP A 54 -1.60 14.09 -4.81
N PRO A 55 -1.81 13.61 -3.58
CA PRO A 55 -2.88 12.66 -3.28
C PRO A 55 -4.30 13.21 -3.53
N ARG A 56 -4.43 14.52 -3.68
CA ARG A 56 -5.72 15.16 -4.03
C ARG A 56 -6.12 14.97 -5.50
N THR A 57 -5.22 14.41 -6.33
CA THR A 57 -5.41 14.27 -7.78
C THR A 57 -5.51 12.83 -8.27
N TYR A 58 -5.34 11.84 -7.41
CA TYR A 58 -5.35 10.44 -7.83
C TYR A 58 -6.71 10.04 -8.42
N ALA A 59 -6.67 9.49 -9.64
CA ALA A 59 -7.86 9.07 -10.36
C ALA A 59 -7.72 7.69 -11.03
N ASP A 60 -6.51 7.15 -11.11
CA ASP A 60 -6.23 5.90 -11.84
C ASP A 60 -5.28 4.97 -11.09
N SER A 61 -5.16 3.75 -11.59
CA SER A 61 -4.39 2.68 -10.94
C SER A 61 -2.88 2.93 -10.94
N VAL A 62 -2.34 3.67 -11.91
CA VAL A 62 -0.89 3.97 -11.98
C VAL A 62 -0.52 4.88 -10.82
N MET A 63 -1.27 5.98 -10.63
CA MET A 63 -0.99 6.93 -9.55
C MET A 63 -1.28 6.35 -8.16
N ILE A 64 -2.30 5.48 -8.03
CA ILE A 64 -2.54 4.75 -6.77
C ILE A 64 -1.36 3.82 -6.46
N ALA A 65 -0.84 3.06 -7.44
CA ALA A 65 0.30 2.19 -7.23
C ALA A 65 1.59 2.97 -6.93
N ALA A 66 1.80 4.10 -7.61
CA ALA A 66 2.91 5.01 -7.38
C ALA A 66 2.87 5.59 -5.96
N SER A 67 1.69 6.01 -5.51
CA SER A 67 1.53 6.55 -4.16
C SER A 67 1.88 5.53 -3.08
N LEU A 68 1.45 4.28 -3.23
CA LEU A 68 1.74 3.19 -2.27
C LEU A 68 3.23 2.77 -2.26
N ALA A 69 4.00 3.11 -3.30
CA ALA A 69 5.45 2.92 -3.27
C ALA A 69 6.16 3.95 -2.37
N VAL A 70 5.71 5.22 -2.42
CA VAL A 70 6.35 6.35 -1.75
C VAL A 70 5.75 6.65 -0.38
N TYR A 71 4.44 6.51 -0.25
CA TYR A 71 3.70 6.85 0.96
C TYR A 71 3.16 5.59 1.65
N ASN A 72 2.67 5.76 2.86
CA ASN A 72 1.75 4.82 3.50
C ASN A 72 0.44 5.53 3.86
N GLY A 73 -0.63 4.76 3.91
CA GLY A 73 -1.92 5.21 4.40
C GLY A 73 -1.99 5.25 5.92
N MET A 74 -3.12 5.74 6.41
CA MET A 74 -3.44 5.71 7.84
C MET A 74 -3.84 4.31 8.29
N ILE A 75 -4.66 3.64 7.50
CA ILE A 75 -5.22 2.30 7.70
C ILE A 75 -4.99 1.50 6.42
N GLU A 76 -4.66 0.23 6.54
CA GLU A 76 -4.63 -0.72 5.42
C GLU A 76 -5.69 -1.81 5.59
N PHE A 77 -5.90 -2.63 4.57
CA PHE A 77 -6.85 -3.73 4.62
C PHE A 77 -6.12 -5.07 4.50
N ASP A 78 -6.55 -6.03 5.30
CA ASP A 78 -6.09 -7.41 5.15
C ASP A 78 -6.69 -8.08 3.89
N ASN A 79 -6.28 -9.32 3.62
CA ASN A 79 -6.78 -10.07 2.45
C ASN A 79 -8.28 -10.41 2.53
N ALA A 80 -8.90 -10.28 3.69
CA ALA A 80 -10.33 -10.46 3.89
C ALA A 80 -11.12 -9.14 3.76
N GLY A 81 -10.40 -8.01 3.63
CA GLY A 81 -10.98 -6.67 3.53
C GLY A 81 -11.26 -6.02 4.89
N ASN A 82 -10.72 -6.56 5.98
CA ASN A 82 -10.86 -5.94 7.29
C ASN A 82 -9.83 -4.81 7.45
N PRO A 83 -10.21 -3.67 8.07
CA PRO A 83 -9.26 -2.60 8.36
C PRO A 83 -8.22 -3.06 9.39
N THR A 84 -6.96 -2.81 9.10
CA THR A 84 -5.80 -3.11 9.95
C THR A 84 -4.94 -1.86 10.12
N GLY A 85 -4.21 -1.77 11.24
CA GLY A 85 -3.41 -0.59 11.53
C GLY A 85 -2.20 -0.48 10.59
N GLU A 86 -2.07 0.68 9.93
CA GLU A 86 -0.87 1.05 9.19
C GLU A 86 -0.09 2.14 9.96
N LEU A 87 -0.15 3.41 9.59
CA LEU A 87 0.47 4.48 10.37
C LEU A 87 -0.36 4.87 11.61
N LEU A 88 -1.66 4.63 11.60
CA LEU A 88 -2.49 4.55 12.80
C LEU A 88 -2.52 3.09 13.24
N GLU A 89 -1.73 2.73 14.26
CA GLU A 89 -1.52 1.33 14.65
C GLU A 89 -2.70 0.69 15.37
N SER A 90 -3.56 1.50 15.99
CA SER A 90 -4.76 1.05 16.72
C SER A 90 -5.73 2.20 16.93
N TRP A 91 -6.98 1.87 17.21
CA TRP A 91 -8.03 2.85 17.48
C TRP A 91 -9.08 2.33 18.46
N GLU A 92 -9.78 3.26 19.05
CA GLU A 92 -10.88 3.01 19.99
C GLU A 92 -12.03 3.99 19.71
N ALA A 93 -13.26 3.46 19.60
CA ALA A 93 -14.46 4.27 19.59
C ALA A 93 -14.96 4.55 20.99
N LYS A 94 -15.35 5.79 21.28
CA LYS A 94 -16.16 6.08 22.47
C LYS A 94 -17.62 5.64 22.24
N PRO A 95 -18.42 5.48 23.31
CA PRO A 95 -19.82 5.09 23.18
C PRO A 95 -20.57 5.93 22.14
N GLY A 96 -21.31 5.27 21.25
CA GLY A 96 -22.01 5.92 20.14
C GLY A 96 -21.16 6.19 18.89
N ALA A 97 -19.86 5.83 18.88
CA ALA A 97 -18.94 5.99 17.75
C ALA A 97 -18.92 7.40 17.14
N VAL A 98 -19.13 8.43 17.96
CA VAL A 98 -19.03 9.86 17.61
C VAL A 98 -17.61 10.34 17.82
N GLU A 99 -16.93 9.87 18.84
CA GLU A 99 -15.55 10.22 19.15
C GLU A 99 -14.65 8.99 19.02
N TRP A 100 -13.53 9.17 18.31
CA TRP A 100 -12.53 8.16 18.05
C TRP A 100 -11.17 8.61 18.54
N ILE A 101 -10.43 7.70 19.15
CA ILE A 101 -9.04 7.90 19.53
C ILE A 101 -8.18 6.98 18.66
N PHE A 102 -7.18 7.53 18.00
CA PHE A 102 -6.24 6.77 17.19
C PHE A 102 -4.81 6.92 17.72
N ASN A 103 -4.10 5.82 17.79
CA ASN A 103 -2.69 5.78 18.18
C ASN A 103 -1.81 5.81 16.93
N VAL A 104 -0.94 6.80 16.83
CA VAL A 104 0.04 6.95 15.75
C VAL A 104 1.24 6.06 16.05
N ARG A 105 1.63 5.24 15.07
CA ARG A 105 2.77 4.31 15.19
C ARG A 105 4.06 5.06 15.46
N LYS A 106 4.81 4.60 16.48
CA LYS A 106 6.05 5.23 16.93
C LYS A 106 7.24 4.78 16.10
N GLY A 107 8.25 5.65 15.99
CA GLY A 107 9.54 5.32 15.40
C GLY A 107 9.57 5.28 13.88
N ILE A 108 8.46 5.59 13.20
CA ILE A 108 8.43 5.67 11.74
C ILE A 108 9.09 6.95 11.27
N LYS A 109 9.91 6.83 10.23
CA LYS A 109 10.58 7.97 9.59
C LYS A 109 10.14 8.16 8.16
N PHE A 110 9.93 9.40 7.79
CA PHE A 110 9.84 9.82 6.40
C PHE A 110 11.18 9.65 5.68
N SER A 111 11.17 9.68 4.35
CA SER A 111 12.38 9.56 3.52
C SER A 111 13.41 10.68 3.74
N ASN A 112 13.02 11.82 4.29
CA ASN A 112 13.89 12.92 4.70
C ASN A 112 14.43 12.79 6.14
N GLY A 113 14.11 11.70 6.85
CA GLY A 113 14.55 11.46 8.23
C GLY A 113 13.67 12.04 9.33
N LYS A 114 12.68 12.90 9.01
CA LYS A 114 11.70 13.39 9.99
C LYS A 114 10.94 12.21 10.59
N THR A 115 10.77 12.19 11.91
CA THR A 115 9.91 11.20 12.59
C THR A 115 8.44 11.59 12.43
N LEU A 116 7.60 10.59 12.12
CA LEU A 116 6.15 10.72 12.06
C LEU A 116 5.58 11.10 13.43
N ASP A 117 4.66 12.06 13.43
CA ASP A 117 3.90 12.47 14.60
C ASP A 117 2.42 12.77 14.28
N ALA A 118 1.67 13.14 15.30
CA ALA A 118 0.24 13.45 15.18
C ALA A 118 -0.04 14.63 14.23
N ASP A 119 0.83 15.64 14.20
CA ASP A 119 0.63 16.81 13.34
C ASP A 119 0.72 16.47 11.86
N ASP A 120 1.52 15.47 11.49
CA ASP A 120 1.59 14.95 10.11
C ASP A 120 0.24 14.31 9.71
N ILE A 121 -0.37 13.56 10.62
CA ILE A 121 -1.70 12.97 10.38
C ILE A 121 -2.77 14.06 10.25
N LEU A 122 -2.77 15.04 11.14
CA LEU A 122 -3.70 16.18 11.08
C LEU A 122 -3.57 16.94 9.76
N TYR A 123 -2.34 17.25 9.36
CA TYR A 123 -2.06 17.93 8.10
C TYR A 123 -2.54 17.11 6.90
N SER A 124 -2.22 15.82 6.88
CA SER A 124 -2.58 14.91 5.77
C SER A 124 -4.10 14.76 5.62
N ILE A 125 -4.86 14.72 6.70
CA ILE A 125 -6.34 14.80 6.63
C ILE A 125 -6.78 16.20 6.18
N GLY A 126 -6.11 17.23 6.69
CA GLY A 126 -6.45 18.65 6.45
C GLY A 126 -6.41 19.06 4.98
N ILE A 127 -5.42 18.60 4.19
CA ILE A 127 -5.30 18.94 2.77
C ILE A 127 -6.49 18.46 1.92
N HIS A 128 -7.22 17.46 2.38
CA HIS A 128 -8.43 16.93 1.72
C HIS A 128 -9.72 17.61 2.20
N ARG A 129 -9.63 18.52 3.18
CA ARG A 129 -10.77 19.23 3.78
C ARG A 129 -10.64 20.73 3.47
N GLY A 130 -11.63 21.49 3.67
CA GLY A 130 -11.62 22.90 3.38
C GLY A 130 -12.34 23.27 2.09
N GLY A 131 -12.67 24.55 1.96
CA GLY A 131 -13.50 25.05 0.86
C GLY A 131 -12.88 24.85 -0.51
N GLU A 132 -11.61 25.16 -0.63
CA GLU A 132 -10.86 25.24 -1.88
C GLU A 132 -10.33 23.89 -2.39
N THR A 133 -10.32 22.81 -1.57
CA THR A 133 -9.80 21.54 -2.02
C THR A 133 -10.70 20.88 -3.05
N LYS A 134 -10.09 20.36 -4.13
CA LYS A 134 -10.75 19.56 -5.17
C LYS A 134 -10.55 18.06 -4.94
N SER A 135 -10.05 17.66 -3.78
CA SER A 135 -9.82 16.26 -3.44
C SER A 135 -11.10 15.43 -3.56
N PRO A 136 -11.06 14.26 -4.22
CA PRO A 136 -12.18 13.32 -4.21
C PRO A 136 -12.53 12.82 -2.80
N ALA A 137 -11.58 12.79 -1.87
CA ALA A 137 -11.80 12.40 -0.49
C ALA A 137 -12.56 13.44 0.35
N LYS A 138 -12.79 14.66 -0.17
CA LYS A 138 -13.50 15.73 0.55
C LYS A 138 -14.84 15.28 1.09
N GLY A 139 -15.61 14.56 0.26
CA GLY A 139 -16.97 14.12 0.62
C GLY A 139 -16.99 13.11 1.77
N ILE A 140 -16.10 12.13 1.73
CA ILE A 140 -16.02 11.08 2.77
C ILE A 140 -15.53 11.62 4.11
N LEU A 141 -14.74 12.70 4.10
CA LEU A 141 -14.22 13.37 5.30
C LEU A 141 -15.17 14.45 5.86
N ALA A 142 -16.26 14.78 5.17
CA ALA A 142 -17.20 15.82 5.61
C ALA A 142 -17.85 15.53 6.97
N GLN A 143 -17.94 14.26 7.35
CA GLN A 143 -18.45 13.84 8.66
C GLN A 143 -17.52 14.19 9.86
N ILE A 144 -16.25 14.55 9.61
CA ILE A 144 -15.34 14.96 10.68
C ILE A 144 -15.71 16.37 11.12
N ALA A 145 -16.26 16.50 12.32
CA ALA A 145 -16.56 17.80 12.93
C ALA A 145 -15.30 18.45 13.52
N ASN A 146 -14.46 17.66 14.18
CA ASN A 146 -13.22 18.15 14.78
C ASN A 146 -12.13 17.07 14.74
N ILE A 147 -10.87 17.52 14.66
CA ILE A 147 -9.69 16.68 14.79
C ILE A 147 -8.61 17.44 15.55
N LYS A 148 -7.97 16.76 16.51
CA LYS A 148 -6.89 17.35 17.31
C LYS A 148 -5.86 16.31 17.72
N ALA A 149 -4.61 16.74 17.88
CA ALA A 149 -3.59 15.96 18.57
C ALA A 149 -3.87 15.97 20.07
N ILE A 150 -3.79 14.80 20.72
CA ILE A 150 -3.82 14.64 22.18
C ILE A 150 -2.38 14.62 22.70
N SER A 151 -1.51 13.97 21.94
CA SER A 151 -0.07 13.86 22.19
C SER A 151 0.66 13.69 20.84
N PRO A 152 1.98 13.70 20.81
CA PRO A 152 2.72 13.45 19.56
C PRO A 152 2.38 12.12 18.86
N ASN A 153 1.83 11.14 19.60
CA ASN A 153 1.49 9.83 19.04
C ASN A 153 0.01 9.46 19.24
N GLN A 154 -0.87 10.45 19.42
CA GLN A 154 -2.29 10.16 19.58
C GLN A 154 -3.15 11.33 19.09
N ILE A 155 -4.20 11.01 18.33
CA ILE A 155 -5.18 11.97 17.84
C ILE A 155 -6.59 11.61 18.29
N ALA A 156 -7.43 12.62 18.45
CA ALA A 156 -8.88 12.47 18.62
C ALA A 156 -9.60 13.03 17.39
N ILE A 157 -10.57 12.27 16.90
CA ILE A 157 -11.48 12.69 15.82
C ILE A 157 -12.90 12.65 16.34
N THR A 158 -13.60 13.77 16.22
CA THR A 158 -15.02 13.89 16.56
C THR A 158 -15.82 13.96 15.27
N LEU A 159 -16.82 13.12 15.13
CA LEU A 159 -17.73 13.08 13.98
C LEU A 159 -19.00 13.90 14.25
N SER A 160 -19.66 14.34 13.21
CA SER A 160 -20.97 15.01 13.29
C SER A 160 -22.13 14.07 13.66
N GLY A 161 -21.91 12.77 13.54
CA GLY A 161 -22.82 11.69 13.94
C GLY A 161 -22.05 10.40 14.12
N GLY A 162 -22.63 9.41 14.83
CA GLY A 162 -21.98 8.14 15.10
C GLY A 162 -21.73 7.32 13.81
N ASN A 163 -20.52 6.81 13.66
CA ASN A 163 -20.14 5.95 12.55
C ASN A 163 -19.17 4.86 13.02
N ALA A 164 -19.66 3.62 13.15
CA ALA A 164 -18.84 2.48 13.60
C ALA A 164 -17.80 2.04 12.55
N ASP A 165 -18.03 2.35 11.27
CA ASP A 165 -17.14 1.99 10.16
C ASP A 165 -16.14 3.11 9.82
N PHE A 166 -16.03 4.14 10.66
CA PHE A 166 -15.16 5.29 10.36
C PHE A 166 -13.70 4.90 10.07
N PRO A 167 -13.06 3.91 10.73
CA PRO A 167 -11.70 3.48 10.37
C PRO A 167 -11.56 3.00 8.92
N VAL A 168 -12.62 2.41 8.33
CA VAL A 168 -12.62 1.99 6.92
C VAL A 168 -12.44 3.19 5.99
N ILE A 169 -13.01 4.34 6.34
CA ILE A 169 -12.88 5.59 5.57
C ILE A 169 -11.44 6.09 5.56
N LEU A 170 -10.71 5.93 6.67
CA LEU A 170 -9.31 6.32 6.78
C LEU A 170 -8.35 5.40 5.99
N GLY A 171 -8.85 4.30 5.44
CA GLY A 171 -8.14 3.42 4.50
C GLY A 171 -8.31 3.81 3.03
N ASP A 172 -8.95 4.95 2.72
CA ASP A 172 -9.05 5.45 1.35
C ASP A 172 -7.68 5.80 0.79
N TYR A 173 -7.40 5.41 -0.44
CA TYR A 173 -6.07 5.54 -1.07
C TYR A 173 -5.60 6.98 -1.28
N HIS A 174 -6.46 7.97 -1.19
CA HIS A 174 -6.08 9.37 -1.19
C HIS A 174 -5.48 9.80 0.16
N LEU A 175 -5.84 9.11 1.27
CA LEU A 175 -5.49 9.50 2.63
C LEU A 175 -4.10 8.97 3.02
N VAL A 176 -3.12 9.22 2.16
CA VAL A 176 -1.71 8.95 2.47
C VAL A 176 -1.14 10.03 3.38
N VAL A 177 -0.10 9.68 4.12
CA VAL A 177 0.49 10.58 5.11
C VAL A 177 1.77 11.21 4.58
N VAL A 178 1.83 12.54 4.67
CA VAL A 178 2.96 13.39 4.31
C VAL A 178 3.39 14.25 5.50
N PRO A 179 4.61 14.79 5.51
CA PRO A 179 5.06 15.68 6.56
C PRO A 179 4.17 16.93 6.69
N ASN A 180 3.95 17.40 7.91
CA ASN A 180 3.21 18.63 8.16
C ASN A 180 3.80 19.80 7.36
N GLY A 181 2.94 20.53 6.63
CA GLY A 181 3.33 21.64 5.76
C GLY A 181 3.92 21.23 4.41
N PHE A 182 3.92 19.96 4.06
CA PHE A 182 4.49 19.45 2.79
C PHE A 182 3.65 19.87 1.58
N THR A 183 4.31 20.40 0.53
CA THR A 183 3.66 20.88 -0.70
C THR A 183 4.44 20.58 -1.99
N ASP A 184 5.64 20.00 -1.90
CA ASP A 184 6.49 19.69 -3.06
C ASP A 184 6.17 18.30 -3.63
N TRP A 185 5.15 18.22 -4.45
CA TRP A 185 4.70 16.95 -5.04
C TRP A 185 5.60 16.44 -6.17
N GLU A 186 6.56 17.23 -6.63
CA GLU A 186 7.58 16.80 -7.60
C GLU A 186 8.68 15.99 -6.92
N ASN A 187 8.99 16.31 -5.66
CA ASN A 187 9.97 15.62 -4.83
C ASN A 187 9.30 14.99 -3.60
N PRO A 188 8.51 13.91 -3.77
CA PRO A 188 7.65 13.39 -2.74
C PRO A 188 8.43 12.85 -1.54
N ILE A 189 7.96 13.18 -0.33
CA ILE A 189 8.49 12.71 0.94
C ILE A 189 7.42 11.87 1.62
N GLY A 190 7.68 10.57 1.78
CA GLY A 190 6.74 9.63 2.38
C GLY A 190 7.42 8.63 3.31
N THR A 191 6.62 7.76 3.89
CA THR A 191 7.05 6.67 4.78
C THR A 191 7.12 5.33 4.07
N GLY A 192 6.83 5.27 2.76
CA GLY A 192 6.83 4.07 1.94
C GLY A 192 8.21 3.43 1.78
N GLY A 193 8.24 2.25 1.16
CA GLY A 193 9.47 1.46 0.99
C GLY A 193 10.41 1.97 -0.10
N TYR A 194 9.94 2.91 -0.92
CA TYR A 194 10.68 3.44 -2.07
C TYR A 194 10.66 4.96 -2.08
N THR A 195 11.66 5.55 -2.76
CA THR A 195 11.72 6.97 -3.12
C THR A 195 11.59 7.12 -4.62
N LEU A 196 11.02 8.22 -5.08
CA LEU A 196 10.94 8.55 -6.50
C LEU A 196 12.34 8.83 -7.05
N ALA A 197 12.69 8.17 -8.16
CA ALA A 197 13.94 8.41 -8.88
C ALA A 197 13.71 9.19 -10.18
N SER A 198 12.63 8.88 -10.90
CA SER A 198 12.18 9.66 -12.05
C SER A 198 10.70 9.51 -12.28
N PHE A 199 10.09 10.56 -12.81
CA PHE A 199 8.69 10.60 -13.18
C PHE A 199 8.52 11.27 -14.54
N GLU A 200 7.98 10.54 -15.49
CA GLU A 200 7.53 11.01 -16.79
C GLU A 200 6.01 10.81 -16.86
N PRO A 201 5.21 11.86 -16.61
CA PRO A 201 3.75 11.75 -16.49
C PRO A 201 3.11 11.09 -17.72
N GLY A 202 2.23 10.14 -17.48
CA GLY A 202 1.57 9.36 -18.52
C GLY A 202 2.45 8.30 -19.21
N VAL A 203 3.72 8.16 -18.85
CA VAL A 203 4.68 7.25 -19.48
C VAL A 203 5.28 6.26 -18.49
N ARG A 204 6.02 6.76 -17.50
CA ARG A 204 6.81 5.90 -16.62
C ARG A 204 7.14 6.57 -15.29
N LEU A 205 7.15 5.74 -14.24
CA LEU A 205 7.73 6.10 -12.94
C LEU A 205 8.80 5.08 -12.55
N VAL A 206 9.89 5.55 -11.98
CA VAL A 206 10.98 4.72 -11.46
C VAL A 206 11.19 5.06 -9.99
N PHE A 207 11.25 4.03 -9.17
CA PHE A 207 11.45 4.15 -7.74
C PHE A 207 12.68 3.36 -7.31
N LYS A 208 13.38 3.87 -6.29
CA LYS A 208 14.53 3.22 -5.65
C LYS A 208 14.18 2.81 -4.23
N ASN A 209 14.61 1.62 -3.85
CA ASN A 209 14.47 1.12 -2.49
C ASN A 209 15.17 2.05 -1.50
N ARG A 210 14.50 2.35 -0.38
CA ARG A 210 15.09 3.16 0.70
C ARG A 210 16.11 2.40 1.55
N GLY A 211 15.99 1.07 1.64
CA GLY A 211 16.82 0.23 2.50
C GLY A 211 16.43 0.22 3.98
N ASP A 212 15.61 1.17 4.43
CA ASP A 212 15.20 1.36 5.83
C ASP A 212 13.68 1.32 6.03
N TYR A 213 12.97 0.57 5.17
CA TYR A 213 11.51 0.49 5.28
C TYR A 213 11.07 -0.20 6.56
N TRP A 214 10.15 0.42 7.28
CA TRP A 214 9.68 -0.03 8.58
C TRP A 214 8.80 -1.30 8.54
N LYS A 215 8.19 -1.63 7.40
CA LYS A 215 7.44 -2.88 7.24
C LYS A 215 8.38 -4.02 6.89
N GLU A 216 8.60 -4.93 7.83
CA GLU A 216 9.43 -6.11 7.62
C GLU A 216 8.90 -7.01 6.50
N GLY A 217 9.81 -7.55 5.67
CA GLY A 217 9.47 -8.44 4.56
C GLY A 217 8.82 -7.75 3.35
N ARG A 218 8.84 -6.43 3.31
CA ARG A 218 8.33 -5.62 2.19
C ARG A 218 9.47 -4.88 1.49
N ALA A 219 9.17 -4.24 0.34
CA ALA A 219 10.13 -3.49 -0.47
C ALA A 219 11.39 -4.33 -0.80
N ASN A 220 11.20 -5.50 -1.42
CA ASN A 220 12.29 -6.45 -1.62
C ASN A 220 13.15 -6.16 -2.87
N PHE A 221 12.67 -5.38 -3.84
CA PHE A 221 13.40 -5.04 -5.07
C PHE A 221 14.23 -3.78 -4.89
N ASP A 222 15.40 -3.69 -5.55
CA ASP A 222 16.23 -2.47 -5.56
C ASP A 222 15.57 -1.35 -6.34
N THR A 223 14.87 -1.71 -7.41
CA THR A 223 14.15 -0.78 -8.28
C THR A 223 12.74 -1.29 -8.53
N PHE A 224 11.77 -0.40 -8.44
CA PHE A 224 10.40 -0.65 -8.83
C PHE A 224 10.03 0.32 -9.97
N GLU A 225 9.44 -0.20 -11.05
CA GLU A 225 9.07 0.60 -12.22
C GLU A 225 7.61 0.39 -12.57
N LEU A 226 6.90 1.48 -12.79
CA LEU A 226 5.57 1.49 -13.37
C LEU A 226 5.66 2.01 -14.81
N LEU A 227 5.19 1.21 -15.76
CA LEU A 227 5.10 1.56 -17.16
C LEU A 227 3.62 1.70 -17.55
N ASN A 228 3.27 2.86 -18.10
CA ASN A 228 1.92 3.07 -18.62
C ASN A 228 1.78 2.40 -19.98
N ILE A 229 0.96 1.35 -20.05
CA ILE A 229 0.67 0.63 -21.29
C ILE A 229 -0.86 0.50 -21.40
N GLN A 230 -1.49 1.45 -22.08
CA GLN A 230 -2.94 1.58 -22.15
C GLN A 230 -3.63 0.37 -22.81
N ASP A 231 -3.07 -0.11 -23.93
CA ASP A 231 -3.66 -1.21 -24.68
C ASP A 231 -3.44 -2.56 -24.00
N VAL A 232 -4.50 -3.33 -23.80
CA VAL A 232 -4.46 -4.63 -23.09
C VAL A 232 -3.66 -5.68 -23.86
N ALA A 233 -3.68 -5.65 -25.19
CA ALA A 233 -2.90 -6.60 -26.01
C ALA A 233 -1.41 -6.27 -25.93
N ALA A 234 -1.05 -4.98 -25.97
CA ALA A 234 0.31 -4.51 -25.76
C ALA A 234 0.84 -4.86 -24.37
N ARG A 235 0.03 -4.69 -23.29
CA ARG A 235 0.41 -5.12 -21.93
C ARG A 235 0.67 -6.62 -21.86
N THR A 236 -0.21 -7.42 -22.49
CA THR A 236 -0.07 -8.88 -22.54
C THR A 236 1.20 -9.29 -23.28
N ALA A 237 1.49 -8.66 -24.41
CA ALA A 237 2.71 -8.91 -25.19
C ALA A 237 3.98 -8.51 -24.41
N ALA A 238 3.97 -7.37 -23.71
CA ALA A 238 5.08 -6.93 -22.87
C ALA A 238 5.38 -7.93 -21.74
N LEU A 239 4.35 -8.51 -21.12
CA LEU A 239 4.52 -9.57 -20.12
C LEU A 239 5.11 -10.84 -20.72
N GLN A 240 4.58 -11.29 -21.87
CA GLN A 240 5.04 -12.51 -22.54
C GLN A 240 6.50 -12.40 -23.01
N SER A 241 6.90 -11.24 -23.49
CA SER A 241 8.28 -10.98 -23.93
C SER A 241 9.27 -10.74 -22.78
N GLY A 242 8.79 -10.54 -21.54
CA GLY A 242 9.62 -10.19 -20.39
C GLY A 242 10.05 -8.73 -20.34
N GLN A 243 9.42 -7.86 -21.10
CA GLN A 243 9.59 -6.41 -20.98
C GLN A 243 9.08 -5.90 -19.64
N VAL A 244 8.01 -6.50 -19.12
CA VAL A 244 7.49 -6.29 -17.77
C VAL A 244 7.36 -7.62 -17.03
N ASP A 245 7.40 -7.54 -15.71
CA ASP A 245 7.36 -8.70 -14.81
C ASP A 245 5.92 -8.98 -14.30
N ALA A 246 5.06 -7.97 -14.34
CA ALA A 246 3.65 -8.07 -13.99
C ALA A 246 2.80 -7.08 -14.79
N VAL A 247 1.50 -7.37 -14.92
CA VAL A 247 0.53 -6.45 -15.52
C VAL A 247 -0.79 -6.44 -14.75
N ASN A 248 -1.52 -5.33 -14.80
CA ASN A 248 -2.88 -5.23 -14.30
C ASN A 248 -3.93 -5.45 -15.41
N ARG A 249 -5.17 -5.69 -15.03
CA ARG A 249 -6.37 -5.70 -15.88
C ARG A 249 -6.21 -6.51 -17.18
N LEU A 250 -5.91 -7.81 -17.04
CA LEU A 250 -5.92 -8.74 -18.17
C LEU A 250 -7.33 -8.86 -18.77
N ASP A 251 -7.38 -9.10 -20.07
CA ASP A 251 -8.61 -9.53 -20.70
C ASP A 251 -9.01 -10.92 -20.20
N ALA A 252 -10.18 -11.00 -19.54
CA ALA A 252 -10.68 -12.25 -18.96
C ALA A 252 -10.82 -13.38 -20.01
N ARG A 253 -11.00 -13.04 -21.28
CA ARG A 253 -11.10 -14.01 -22.41
C ARG A 253 -9.76 -14.68 -22.71
N THR A 254 -8.64 -14.02 -22.42
CA THR A 254 -7.29 -14.53 -22.70
C THR A 254 -6.67 -15.29 -21.52
N VAL A 255 -7.26 -15.19 -20.33
CA VAL A 255 -6.72 -15.80 -19.10
C VAL A 255 -6.47 -17.29 -19.23
N ASP A 256 -7.40 -18.05 -19.83
CA ASP A 256 -7.24 -19.50 -19.96
C ASP A 256 -6.15 -19.88 -20.98
N LEU A 257 -5.90 -19.04 -21.97
CA LEU A 257 -4.76 -19.20 -22.87
C LEU A 257 -3.44 -18.91 -22.14
N MET A 258 -3.40 -17.86 -21.33
CA MET A 258 -2.21 -17.49 -20.56
C MET A 258 -1.84 -18.52 -19.49
N LYS A 259 -2.81 -19.21 -18.89
CA LYS A 259 -2.56 -20.34 -17.95
C LYS A 259 -1.78 -21.49 -18.58
N ARG A 260 -1.74 -21.61 -19.88
CA ARG A 260 -0.93 -22.62 -20.58
C ARG A 260 0.56 -22.30 -20.55
N ASN A 261 0.90 -21.03 -20.35
CA ASN A 261 2.29 -20.62 -20.17
C ASN A 261 2.70 -20.88 -18.71
N LYS A 262 3.61 -21.84 -18.49
CA LYS A 262 4.09 -22.26 -17.16
C LYS A 262 4.98 -21.20 -16.49
N ASP A 263 5.48 -20.25 -17.25
CA ASP A 263 6.31 -19.14 -16.75
C ASP A 263 5.46 -17.99 -16.16
N LEU A 264 4.12 -18.07 -16.30
CA LEU A 264 3.21 -17.06 -15.81
C LEU A 264 2.40 -17.59 -14.61
N ASN A 265 2.34 -16.78 -13.55
CA ASN A 265 1.48 -17.01 -12.39
C ASN A 265 0.28 -16.06 -12.46
N ILE A 266 -0.92 -16.62 -12.59
CA ILE A 266 -2.17 -15.83 -12.66
C ILE A 266 -2.83 -15.81 -11.29
N LEU A 267 -2.76 -14.66 -10.62
CA LEU A 267 -3.42 -14.43 -9.34
C LEU A 267 -4.83 -13.88 -9.57
N ARG A 268 -5.83 -14.60 -9.11
CA ARG A 268 -7.22 -14.16 -9.13
C ARG A 268 -7.71 -13.97 -7.70
N THR A 269 -8.01 -12.73 -7.33
CA THR A 269 -8.56 -12.40 -6.02
C THR A 269 -10.05 -12.04 -6.15
N LYS A 270 -10.83 -12.34 -5.11
CA LYS A 270 -12.19 -11.81 -4.95
C LYS A 270 -12.07 -10.42 -4.34
N GLY A 271 -12.71 -9.42 -4.94
CA GLY A 271 -12.72 -8.05 -4.43
C GLY A 271 -14.05 -7.37 -4.74
N THR A 272 -14.39 -6.36 -3.97
CA THR A 272 -15.69 -5.67 -4.01
C THR A 272 -15.80 -4.57 -5.05
N GLY A 273 -14.74 -4.21 -5.79
CA GLY A 273 -14.85 -3.07 -6.71
C GLY A 273 -13.87 -3.04 -7.87
N ASN A 274 -12.64 -3.46 -7.69
CA ASN A 274 -11.63 -3.44 -8.74
C ASN A 274 -11.12 -4.86 -9.04
N ARG A 275 -11.33 -5.29 -10.28
CA ARG A 275 -10.79 -6.56 -10.77
C ARG A 275 -9.31 -6.37 -11.12
N PHE A 276 -8.45 -6.35 -10.12
CA PHE A 276 -7.02 -6.42 -10.38
C PHE A 276 -6.65 -7.89 -10.59
N CYS A 277 -6.37 -8.24 -11.83
CA CYS A 277 -5.71 -9.49 -12.17
C CYS A 277 -4.23 -9.14 -12.35
N PHE A 278 -3.39 -9.44 -11.36
CA PHE A 278 -1.95 -9.39 -11.55
C PHE A 278 -1.49 -10.71 -12.13
N VAL A 279 -0.68 -10.64 -13.16
CA VAL A 279 0.06 -11.78 -13.68
C VAL A 279 1.53 -11.45 -13.55
N SER A 280 2.25 -12.27 -12.84
CA SER A 280 3.70 -12.17 -12.67
C SER A 280 4.40 -13.33 -13.35
N ARG A 281 5.64 -13.14 -13.73
CA ARG A 281 6.51 -14.24 -14.16
C ARG A 281 6.97 -15.04 -12.95
N VAL A 282 6.99 -16.36 -13.08
CA VAL A 282 7.41 -17.28 -12.00
C VAL A 282 8.91 -17.16 -11.69
N THR A 283 9.68 -16.65 -12.64
CA THR A 283 11.15 -16.54 -12.59
C THR A 283 11.65 -15.10 -12.56
N SER A 284 10.84 -14.15 -12.13
CA SER A 284 11.33 -12.78 -11.88
C SER A 284 12.41 -12.80 -10.79
N PRO A 285 13.50 -12.03 -10.95
CA PRO A 285 14.71 -12.15 -10.16
C PRO A 285 14.49 -12.01 -8.65
#